data_51e7630f890aa88d96458a20cb9114c9
#
_entry.id   51e7630f890aa88d96458a20cb9114c9
#
_cell.length_a   1.000
_cell.length_b   1.000
_cell.length_c   1.000
_cell.angle_alpha   90.00
_cell.angle_beta   90.00
_cell.angle_gamma   90.00
#
_symmetry.space_group_name_H-M   'P 1'
#
loop_
_entity.id
_entity.type
_entity.pdbx_description
1 polymer ?
#
loop_
_entity_poly.entity_id
_entity_poly.type
_entity_poly.pdbx_seq_one_letter_code
_entity_poly.pdbx_strand_id
1 'polypeptide(L)'
;MRSPEAVLKSLKSHSESLGYQYERLYRNLFNPAFYLLAYQQTYSKPGNMSPGVDGKTFDGMNHARVDKIINSMKNHSYCPNPARRTYIPKKNGKLRPLGIQSSDDKLVQQVMKMILESIYEDTFTDTSHGFRPNRSCQTALSQIKINFTGVRWFIEGDI
;
A
#
# COMPACT_ATOMS: atom_id res chain seq x y z
N MET A 1 0.48 -23.60 3.26
CA MET A 1 0.51 -22.29 3.94
C MET A 1 -0.91 -21.86 4.25
N ARG A 2 -1.15 -20.99 5.27
CA ARG A 2 -2.49 -20.45 5.54
C ARG A 2 -2.93 -19.54 4.41
N SER A 3 -4.25 -19.43 4.17
CA SER A 3 -4.78 -18.48 3.19
C SER A 3 -4.48 -17.02 3.61
N PRO A 4 -4.32 -16.10 2.67
CA PRO A 4 -4.12 -14.67 2.99
C PRO A 4 -5.21 -14.12 3.92
N GLU A 5 -6.48 -14.45 3.68
CA GLU A 5 -7.62 -13.98 4.47
C GLU A 5 -7.52 -14.44 5.92
N ALA A 6 -7.16 -15.71 6.15
CA ALA A 6 -7.00 -16.24 7.50
C ALA A 6 -5.83 -15.56 8.24
N VAL A 7 -4.74 -15.25 7.52
CA VAL A 7 -3.59 -14.52 8.09
C VAL A 7 -3.99 -13.09 8.43
N LEU A 8 -4.58 -12.36 7.50
CA LEU A 8 -5.00 -10.96 7.70
C LEU A 8 -6.02 -10.84 8.84
N LYS A 9 -7.00 -11.76 8.90
CA LYS A 9 -7.96 -11.82 10.00
C LYS A 9 -7.29 -12.06 11.35
N SER A 10 -6.30 -12.96 11.40
CA SER A 10 -5.54 -13.22 12.62
C SER A 10 -4.69 -12.03 13.04
N LEU A 11 -4.05 -11.30 12.10
CA LEU A 11 -3.30 -10.08 12.40
C LEU A 11 -4.22 -8.99 12.95
N LYS A 12 -5.38 -8.81 12.32
CA LYS A 12 -6.39 -7.84 12.75
C LYS A 12 -6.94 -8.14 14.15
N SER A 13 -7.21 -9.40 14.48
CA SER A 13 -7.74 -9.74 15.82
C SER A 13 -6.78 -9.45 16.97
N HIS A 14 -5.48 -9.29 16.69
CA HIS A 14 -4.49 -8.93 17.70
C HIS A 14 -4.22 -7.42 17.76
N SER A 15 -4.70 -6.64 16.78
CA SER A 15 -4.48 -5.17 16.75
C SER A 15 -5.14 -4.44 17.93
N GLU A 16 -6.22 -5.01 18.47
CA GLU A 16 -6.93 -4.47 19.62
C GLU A 16 -6.25 -4.78 20.97
N SER A 17 -5.27 -5.68 20.97
CA SER A 17 -4.58 -6.11 22.19
C SER A 17 -3.40 -5.18 22.49
N LEU A 18 -3.55 -4.30 23.49
CA LEU A 18 -2.49 -3.41 23.94
C LEU A 18 -1.22 -4.21 24.30
N GLY A 19 -0.09 -3.84 23.68
CA GLY A 19 1.20 -4.47 23.94
C GLY A 19 1.47 -5.77 23.20
N TYR A 20 0.56 -6.23 22.32
CA TYR A 20 0.83 -7.40 21.49
C TYR A 20 2.00 -7.14 20.53
N GLN A 21 3.00 -8.02 20.57
CA GLN A 21 4.15 -7.94 19.68
C GLN A 21 3.98 -8.89 18.50
N TYR A 22 3.95 -8.31 17.30
CA TYR A 22 3.86 -9.08 16.08
C TYR A 22 5.22 -9.67 15.70
N GLU A 23 5.36 -10.98 15.84
CA GLU A 23 6.56 -11.68 15.44
C GLU A 23 6.46 -12.21 14.02
N ARG A 24 7.62 -12.31 13.36
CA ARG A 24 7.80 -13.00 12.07
C ARG A 24 6.90 -12.47 10.94
N LEU A 25 6.52 -11.19 10.95
CA LEU A 25 5.69 -10.56 9.90
C LEU A 25 6.29 -10.75 8.50
N TYR A 26 7.62 -10.65 8.39
CA TYR A 26 8.36 -10.82 7.15
C TYR A 26 8.09 -12.16 6.46
N ARG A 27 7.81 -13.23 7.21
CA ARG A 27 7.51 -14.56 6.64
C ARG A 27 6.24 -14.61 5.80
N ASN A 28 5.33 -13.66 5.98
CA ASN A 28 4.13 -13.55 5.15
C ASN A 28 4.48 -13.20 3.69
N LEU A 29 5.62 -12.53 3.46
CA LEU A 29 6.14 -12.25 2.12
C LEU A 29 6.64 -13.51 1.37
N PHE A 30 6.68 -14.67 2.04
CA PHE A 30 7.05 -15.93 1.42
C PHE A 30 5.84 -16.73 0.91
N ASN A 31 4.65 -16.24 1.14
CA ASN A 31 3.41 -16.93 0.76
C ASN A 31 2.95 -16.47 -0.64
N PRO A 32 3.01 -17.33 -1.67
CA PRO A 32 2.64 -16.97 -3.04
C PRO A 32 1.18 -16.54 -3.19
N ALA A 33 0.28 -17.03 -2.31
CA ALA A 33 -1.11 -16.65 -2.35
C ALA A 33 -1.34 -15.15 -2.07
N PHE A 34 -0.48 -14.49 -1.28
CA PHE A 34 -0.52 -13.04 -1.11
C PHE A 34 -0.19 -12.29 -2.39
N TYR A 35 0.75 -12.80 -3.19
CA TYR A 35 1.11 -12.18 -4.47
C TYR A 35 0.00 -12.32 -5.50
N LEU A 36 -0.71 -13.44 -5.49
CA LEU A 36 -1.87 -13.63 -6.34
C LEU A 36 -3.00 -12.66 -5.99
N LEU A 37 -3.30 -12.52 -4.70
CA LEU A 37 -4.27 -11.54 -4.20
C LEU A 37 -3.84 -10.10 -4.51
N ALA A 38 -2.57 -9.77 -4.30
CA ALA A 38 -2.00 -8.47 -4.64
C ALA A 38 -2.12 -8.15 -6.14
N TYR A 39 -1.85 -9.15 -7.00
CA TYR A 39 -2.00 -9.02 -8.44
C TYR A 39 -3.45 -8.70 -8.82
N GLN A 40 -4.42 -9.44 -8.31
CA GLN A 40 -5.85 -9.20 -8.55
C GLN A 40 -6.28 -7.78 -8.15
N GLN A 41 -5.78 -7.28 -7.02
CA GLN A 41 -6.11 -5.94 -6.52
C GLN A 41 -5.42 -4.81 -7.28
N THR A 42 -4.32 -5.11 -7.99
CA THR A 42 -3.44 -4.10 -8.59
C THR A 42 -3.63 -4.01 -10.11
N TYR A 43 -3.83 -5.15 -10.77
CA TYR A 43 -3.87 -5.26 -12.23
C TYR A 43 -4.93 -4.36 -12.89
N SER A 44 -6.14 -4.31 -12.34
CA SER A 44 -7.26 -3.56 -12.90
C SER A 44 -7.21 -2.04 -12.64
N LYS A 45 -6.26 -1.56 -11.83
CA LYS A 45 -6.20 -0.14 -11.48
C LYS A 45 -5.52 0.69 -12.57
N PRO A 46 -6.13 1.83 -12.99
CA PRO A 46 -5.51 2.74 -13.96
C PRO A 46 -4.10 3.15 -13.53
N GLY A 47 -3.17 3.21 -14.47
CA GLY A 47 -1.79 3.64 -14.24
C GLY A 47 -0.85 2.55 -13.70
N ASN A 48 -1.36 1.43 -13.16
CA ASN A 48 -0.50 0.36 -12.65
C ASN A 48 0.25 -0.38 -13.76
N MET A 49 -0.28 -0.39 -14.98
CA MET A 49 0.35 -0.99 -16.16
C MET A 49 1.55 -0.19 -16.67
N SER A 50 1.76 1.05 -16.19
CA SER A 50 2.94 1.84 -16.57
C SER A 50 4.21 1.13 -16.12
N PRO A 51 5.18 0.86 -17.05
CA PRO A 51 6.42 0.16 -16.70
C PRO A 51 7.34 1.03 -15.84
N GLY A 52 8.10 0.41 -14.96
CA GLY A 52 9.20 1.02 -14.23
C GLY A 52 10.45 1.24 -15.08
N VAL A 53 11.63 1.29 -14.44
CA VAL A 53 12.93 1.39 -15.13
C VAL A 53 13.30 0.12 -15.90
N ASP A 54 12.76 -1.03 -15.48
CA ASP A 54 13.00 -2.34 -16.08
C ASP A 54 12.17 -2.61 -17.34
N GLY A 55 11.28 -1.70 -17.72
CA GLY A 55 10.40 -1.80 -18.86
C GLY A 55 9.30 -2.88 -18.73
N LYS A 56 9.21 -3.58 -17.60
CA LYS A 56 8.23 -4.65 -17.36
C LYS A 56 6.89 -4.12 -16.90
N THR A 57 5.83 -4.80 -17.34
CA THR A 57 4.45 -4.56 -16.91
C THR A 57 3.89 -5.74 -16.14
N PHE A 58 2.64 -5.65 -15.70
CA PHE A 58 1.93 -6.77 -15.09
C PHE A 58 1.50 -7.84 -16.10
N ASP A 59 1.44 -7.55 -17.40
CA ASP A 59 1.03 -8.53 -18.42
C ASP A 59 1.94 -9.77 -18.48
N GLY A 60 3.21 -9.59 -18.18
CA GLY A 60 4.18 -10.69 -18.11
C GLY A 60 4.26 -11.39 -16.74
N MET A 61 3.32 -11.12 -15.81
CA MET A 61 3.34 -11.75 -14.48
C MET A 61 2.93 -13.22 -14.57
N ASN A 62 3.74 -14.09 -13.96
CA ASN A 62 3.49 -15.52 -13.89
C ASN A 62 4.08 -16.10 -12.59
N HIS A 63 3.79 -17.37 -12.33
CA HIS A 63 4.24 -18.05 -11.11
C HIS A 63 5.77 -18.03 -10.95
N ALA A 64 6.52 -18.29 -12.02
CA ALA A 64 7.97 -18.31 -11.98
C ALA A 64 8.56 -16.94 -11.58
N ARG A 65 7.93 -15.85 -12.02
CA ARG A 65 8.33 -14.49 -11.62
C ARG A 65 8.04 -14.21 -10.15
N VAL A 66 6.89 -14.66 -9.64
CA VAL A 66 6.54 -14.58 -8.22
C VAL A 66 7.49 -15.41 -7.37
N ASP A 67 7.81 -16.64 -7.78
CA ASP A 67 8.76 -17.51 -7.07
C ASP A 67 10.15 -16.90 -7.00
N LYS A 68 10.60 -16.21 -8.05
CA LYS A 68 11.86 -15.48 -8.06
C LYS A 68 11.86 -14.36 -7.01
N ILE A 69 10.79 -13.59 -6.91
CA ILE A 69 10.63 -12.55 -5.88
C ILE A 69 10.68 -13.20 -4.49
N ILE A 70 9.91 -14.25 -4.25
CA ILE A 70 9.85 -14.95 -2.96
C ILE A 70 11.23 -15.52 -2.57
N ASN A 71 11.96 -16.11 -3.52
CA ASN A 71 13.28 -16.63 -3.24
C ASN A 71 14.27 -15.53 -2.88
N SER A 72 14.21 -14.38 -3.54
CA SER A 72 15.03 -13.22 -3.17
C SER A 72 14.67 -12.64 -1.80
N MET A 73 13.39 -12.71 -1.38
CA MET A 73 12.98 -12.35 -0.02
C MET A 73 13.53 -13.33 1.02
N LYS A 74 13.46 -14.65 0.75
CA LYS A 74 13.92 -15.70 1.68
C LYS A 74 15.42 -15.63 1.96
N ASN A 75 16.22 -15.31 0.98
CA ASN A 75 17.67 -15.20 1.10
C ASN A 75 18.15 -13.77 1.35
N HIS A 76 17.23 -12.83 1.63
CA HIS A 76 17.51 -11.43 1.91
C HIS A 76 18.28 -10.68 0.79
N SER A 77 18.18 -11.16 -0.46
CA SER A 77 18.82 -10.51 -1.63
C SER A 77 17.88 -9.61 -2.42
N TYR A 78 16.64 -9.47 -1.99
CA TYR A 78 15.69 -8.57 -2.67
C TYR A 78 16.15 -7.12 -2.54
N CYS A 79 16.32 -6.47 -3.68
CA CYS A 79 16.65 -5.06 -3.77
C CYS A 79 15.62 -4.38 -4.70
N PRO A 80 14.84 -3.39 -4.22
CA PRO A 80 13.89 -2.67 -5.05
C PRO A 80 14.60 -1.91 -6.18
N ASN A 81 13.96 -1.83 -7.34
CA ASN A 81 14.46 -1.00 -8.42
C ASN A 81 14.25 0.49 -8.14
N PRO A 82 15.13 1.38 -8.64
CA PRO A 82 14.88 2.81 -8.61
C PRO A 82 13.56 3.16 -9.29
N ALA A 83 12.84 4.15 -8.78
CA ALA A 83 11.65 4.65 -9.45
C ALA A 83 12.00 5.37 -10.75
N ARG A 84 11.30 5.07 -11.86
CA ARG A 84 11.42 5.82 -13.10
C ARG A 84 10.76 7.18 -12.94
N ARG A 85 11.53 8.24 -13.00
CA ARG A 85 11.04 9.61 -12.88
C ARG A 85 10.33 10.04 -14.16
N THR A 86 9.11 10.54 -14.04
CA THR A 86 8.37 11.23 -15.10
C THR A 86 7.81 12.55 -14.56
N TYR A 87 7.36 13.44 -15.45
CA TYR A 87 6.85 14.74 -15.05
C TYR A 87 5.41 14.92 -15.54
N ILE A 88 4.56 15.41 -14.66
CA ILE A 88 3.15 15.70 -14.95
C ILE A 88 2.94 17.22 -14.85
N PRO A 89 2.32 17.86 -15.84
CA PRO A 89 2.01 19.29 -15.78
C PRO A 89 0.98 19.58 -14.69
N LYS A 90 1.23 20.60 -13.88
CA LYS A 90 0.27 21.18 -12.95
C LYS A 90 -0.58 22.23 -13.64
N LYS A 91 -1.75 22.57 -13.05
CA LYS A 91 -2.64 23.64 -13.56
C LYS A 91 -1.95 25.01 -13.70
N ASN A 92 -0.92 25.26 -12.89
CA ASN A 92 -0.12 26.51 -12.92
C ASN A 92 1.07 26.47 -13.89
N GLY A 93 1.13 25.52 -14.81
CA GLY A 93 2.21 25.36 -15.79
C GLY A 93 3.51 24.75 -15.25
N LYS A 94 3.66 24.59 -13.94
CA LYS A 94 4.85 23.91 -13.36
C LYS A 94 4.74 22.39 -13.54
N LEU A 95 5.90 21.72 -13.56
CA LEU A 95 5.98 20.26 -13.62
C LEU A 95 6.00 19.65 -12.20
N ARG A 96 5.26 18.56 -12.03
CA ARG A 96 5.31 17.72 -10.82
C ARG A 96 6.10 16.44 -11.13
N PRO A 97 7.19 16.15 -10.44
CA PRO A 97 7.86 14.87 -10.58
C PRO A 97 7.00 13.74 -10.01
N LEU A 98 6.94 12.63 -10.74
CA LEU A 98 6.28 11.39 -10.33
C LEU A 98 7.28 10.24 -10.46
N GLY A 99 7.39 9.40 -9.43
CA GLY A 99 8.16 8.16 -9.45
C GLY A 99 7.27 6.98 -9.82
N ILE A 100 7.61 6.26 -10.90
CA ILE A 100 6.92 5.04 -11.31
C ILE A 100 7.77 3.85 -10.90
N GLN A 101 7.24 3.03 -9.99
CA GLN A 101 7.86 1.80 -9.51
C GLN A 101 7.79 0.70 -10.58
N SER A 102 8.70 -0.28 -10.52
CA SER A 102 8.59 -1.49 -11.33
C SER A 102 7.38 -2.34 -10.91
N SER A 103 6.89 -3.18 -11.80
CA SER A 103 5.72 -4.01 -11.51
C SER A 103 5.97 -5.02 -10.40
N ASP A 104 7.20 -5.55 -10.27
CA ASP A 104 7.58 -6.44 -9.17
C ASP A 104 7.54 -5.71 -7.83
N ASP A 105 8.07 -4.49 -7.79
CA ASP A 105 8.07 -3.68 -6.56
C ASP A 105 6.66 -3.24 -6.17
N LYS A 106 5.81 -2.87 -7.13
CA LYS A 106 4.39 -2.59 -6.87
C LYS A 106 3.68 -3.79 -6.24
N LEU A 107 3.99 -5.00 -6.73
CA LEU A 107 3.40 -6.23 -6.19
C LEU A 107 3.84 -6.50 -4.76
N VAL A 108 5.13 -6.40 -4.48
CA VAL A 108 5.68 -6.53 -3.12
C VAL A 108 5.09 -5.47 -2.18
N GLN A 109 5.04 -4.21 -2.61
CA GLN A 109 4.45 -3.12 -1.83
C GLN A 109 2.97 -3.37 -1.53
N GLN A 110 2.20 -3.94 -2.47
CA GLN A 110 0.81 -4.28 -2.23
C GLN A 110 0.66 -5.40 -1.20
N VAL A 111 1.53 -6.42 -1.21
CA VAL A 111 1.56 -7.46 -0.17
C VAL A 111 1.87 -6.84 1.19
N MET A 112 2.91 -6.00 1.28
CA MET A 112 3.26 -5.30 2.51
C MET A 112 2.11 -4.41 3.00
N LYS A 113 1.48 -3.67 2.09
CA LYS A 113 0.32 -2.83 2.41
C LYS A 113 -0.80 -3.64 3.06
N MET A 114 -1.20 -4.78 2.48
CA MET A 114 -2.27 -5.62 3.05
C MET A 114 -1.96 -6.07 4.48
N ILE A 115 -0.70 -6.46 4.74
CA ILE A 115 -0.27 -6.90 6.07
C ILE A 115 -0.32 -5.74 7.06
N LEU A 116 0.27 -4.59 6.71
CA LEU A 116 0.32 -3.41 7.58
C LEU A 116 -1.06 -2.81 7.80
N GLU A 117 -1.89 -2.74 6.78
CA GLU A 117 -3.26 -2.24 6.86
C GLU A 117 -4.11 -3.10 7.82
N SER A 118 -3.95 -4.44 7.82
CA SER A 118 -4.66 -5.31 8.76
C SER A 118 -4.24 -5.13 10.22
N ILE A 119 -3.04 -4.57 10.47
CA ILE A 119 -2.54 -4.29 11.81
C ILE A 119 -2.93 -2.88 12.27
N TYR A 120 -2.76 -1.88 11.39
CA TYR A 120 -2.82 -0.47 11.79
C TYR A 120 -4.15 0.21 11.51
N GLU A 121 -5.04 -0.35 10.65
CA GLU A 121 -6.28 0.32 10.25
C GLU A 121 -7.15 0.69 11.46
N ASP A 122 -7.29 -0.20 12.41
CA ASP A 122 -8.11 0.00 13.60
C ASP A 122 -7.45 0.91 14.66
N THR A 123 -6.15 1.23 14.51
CA THR A 123 -5.42 2.13 15.42
C THR A 123 -5.50 3.61 15.02
N PHE A 124 -5.92 3.90 13.80
CA PHE A 124 -6.07 5.27 13.34
C PHE A 124 -7.28 5.95 13.98
N THR A 125 -7.09 7.21 14.36
CA THR A 125 -8.20 8.04 14.87
C THR A 125 -9.27 8.27 13.81
N ASP A 126 -10.49 8.57 14.23
CA ASP A 126 -11.61 8.86 13.34
C ASP A 126 -11.40 10.10 12.46
N THR A 127 -10.48 10.97 12.85
CA THR A 127 -10.10 12.17 12.09
C THR A 127 -9.08 11.90 10.99
N SER A 128 -8.50 10.70 10.94
CA SER A 128 -7.57 10.28 9.88
C SER A 128 -8.33 9.80 8.65
N HIS A 129 -8.18 10.49 7.51
CA HIS A 129 -8.90 10.19 6.26
C HIS A 129 -7.99 9.80 5.10
N GLY A 130 -6.72 10.23 5.09
CA GLY A 130 -5.81 10.04 3.96
C GLY A 130 -5.47 8.57 3.68
N PHE A 131 -5.68 8.12 2.44
CA PHE A 131 -5.29 6.78 1.96
C PHE A 131 -5.87 5.58 2.70
N ARG A 132 -6.91 5.78 3.51
CA ARG A 132 -7.59 4.72 4.26
C ARG A 132 -8.76 4.10 3.49
N PRO A 133 -9.08 2.80 3.70
CA PRO A 133 -10.28 2.17 3.15
C PRO A 133 -11.55 2.94 3.57
N ASN A 134 -12.48 3.10 2.63
CA ASN A 134 -13.78 3.78 2.85
C ASN A 134 -13.70 5.23 3.35
N ARG A 135 -12.52 5.85 3.29
CA ARG A 135 -12.29 7.27 3.61
C ARG A 135 -11.90 8.04 2.34
N SER A 136 -12.26 9.31 2.27
CA SER A 136 -12.03 10.17 1.11
C SER A 136 -11.93 11.64 1.51
N CYS A 137 -11.56 12.51 0.57
CA CYS A 137 -11.64 13.95 0.77
C CYS A 137 -13.07 14.40 1.16
N GLN A 138 -14.11 13.77 0.58
CA GLN A 138 -15.50 14.10 0.89
C GLN A 138 -15.87 13.74 2.33
N THR A 139 -15.40 12.58 2.84
CA THR A 139 -15.65 12.21 4.24
C THR A 139 -14.93 13.15 5.20
N ALA A 140 -13.71 13.58 4.86
CA ALA A 140 -12.97 14.57 5.64
C ALA A 140 -13.72 15.94 5.67
N LEU A 141 -14.14 16.44 4.52
CA LEU A 141 -14.88 17.71 4.43
C LEU A 141 -16.22 17.64 5.18
N SER A 142 -16.93 16.51 5.10
CA SER A 142 -18.18 16.31 5.84
C SER A 142 -17.95 16.35 7.34
N GLN A 143 -16.90 15.71 7.84
CA GLN A 143 -16.54 15.72 9.25
C GLN A 143 -16.14 17.12 9.73
N ILE A 144 -15.35 17.86 8.94
CA ILE A 144 -15.01 19.26 9.24
C ILE A 144 -16.27 20.10 9.32
N LYS A 145 -17.18 19.99 8.36
CA LYS A 145 -18.44 20.75 8.34
C LYS A 145 -19.28 20.52 9.59
N ILE A 146 -19.31 19.30 10.11
CA ILE A 146 -20.10 18.95 11.30
C ILE A 146 -19.38 19.38 12.58
N ASN A 147 -18.10 19.05 12.73
CA ASN A 147 -17.39 19.17 13.99
C ASN A 147 -16.76 20.56 14.21
N PHE A 148 -16.51 21.33 13.13
CA PHE A 148 -15.84 22.63 13.23
C PHE A 148 -16.85 23.81 13.22
N THR A 149 -18.11 23.54 13.42
CA THR A 149 -19.13 24.60 13.54
C THR A 149 -18.84 25.46 14.77
N GLY A 150 -18.68 26.78 14.57
CA GLY A 150 -18.38 27.74 15.64
C GLY A 150 -16.90 27.87 15.99
N VAL A 151 -16.00 27.13 15.35
CA VAL A 151 -14.56 27.30 15.52
C VAL A 151 -14.11 28.64 14.94
N ARG A 152 -13.36 29.41 15.75
CA ARG A 152 -12.80 30.72 15.34
C ARG A 152 -11.35 30.62 14.86
N TRP A 153 -10.62 29.60 15.30
CA TRP A 153 -9.21 29.43 14.99
C TRP A 153 -8.97 28.00 14.50
N PHE A 154 -8.09 27.85 13.55
CA PHE A 154 -7.57 26.55 13.13
C PHE A 154 -6.05 26.67 12.94
N ILE A 155 -5.36 25.56 13.15
CA ILE A 155 -3.92 25.44 12.94
C ILE A 155 -3.73 24.49 11.76
N GLU A 156 -3.04 24.96 10.72
CA GLU A 156 -2.59 24.14 9.59
C GLU A 156 -1.12 23.81 9.79
N GLY A 157 -0.77 22.54 9.63
CA GLY A 157 0.60 22.05 9.69
C GLY A 157 0.86 21.04 8.56
N ASP A 158 2.04 21.09 7.99
CA ASP A 158 2.56 20.12 7.01
C ASP A 158 3.98 19.71 7.44
N ILE A 159 4.36 18.45 7.19
CA ILE A 159 5.65 17.85 7.58
C ILE A 159 6.54 17.67 6.35
#